data_6c099960f7c458d09c269b0ddf145e02
#
_entry.id   6c099960f7c458d09c269b0ddf145e02
#
_cell.length_a   1.000
_cell.length_b   1.000
_cell.length_c   1.000
_cell.angle_alpha   90.00
_cell.angle_beta   90.00
_cell.angle_gamma   90.00
#
_symmetry.space_group_name_H-M   'P 1'
#
loop_
_entity.id
_entity.type
_entity.pdbx_description
1 polymer ?
#
loop_
_entity_poly.entity_id
_entity_poly.type
_entity_poly.pdbx_seq_one_letter_code
_entity_poly.pdbx_strand_id
1 'polypeptide(L)'
;MIGMSRNLCIVTTIVALGAVSLTARPGPQAPVAPPQGAPQRPPQQPGEISTTITGGGGAAPRLAVPDFIALAADAETTATARLVGQILFDDITFEREFALIPRDTYATIPAAKSFDDVPVDRWRELNADGVVVGTVQKTAGGVHLEVRLVNVRTRIASFSRSYDGSNANPRLFAHTISDELHETQRGLRGVARTKLTFDSDRDGERISGTIENRSVKEIYISDYDGSNQRRVTVTRSLNVMPTWSPDARSIAYTSFKRIVPNIFISNIYQGTMEELTQGGSSNTLAAWSPDGGKLCFVSNRDGNLELYVVNRDGSNLRRVTNHPSADTVPTWSPSGSQLAFVSDRTGPPQIYTIDADGLGLRRVTTSESYADRPTWSPDGREIAYAARTGPGNDIKVVELASGQVRQLTFGEGTNESPSWAPNSRHLSFNSTRSGRTQIFVMGRDGKNVKQITNAGSNFQPNWSK
;
A
#
# COMPACT_ATOMS: atom_id res chain seq x y z
N MET A 1 -10.55 -77.99 7.65
CA MET A 1 -11.16 -78.54 6.45
C MET A 1 -11.01 -77.50 5.38
N ILE A 2 -10.01 -77.64 4.52
CA ILE A 2 -10.13 -78.06 3.14
C ILE A 2 -11.01 -77.04 2.36
N GLY A 3 -10.61 -76.34 1.33
CA GLY A 3 -9.49 -76.50 0.39
C GLY A 3 -9.56 -75.46 -0.71
N MET A 4 -8.41 -75.33 -1.27
CA MET A 4 -8.05 -75.30 -2.70
C MET A 4 -8.73 -74.29 -3.62
N SER A 5 -8.04 -73.25 -4.08
CA SER A 5 -7.24 -73.26 -5.32
C SER A 5 -8.07 -73.22 -6.61
N ARG A 6 -7.85 -72.19 -7.43
CA ARG A 6 -7.49 -72.37 -8.85
C ARG A 6 -7.04 -71.04 -9.51
N ASN A 7 -5.80 -71.08 -9.97
CA ASN A 7 -5.19 -70.21 -10.96
C ASN A 7 -5.95 -70.27 -12.29
N LEU A 8 -6.06 -69.14 -12.97
CA LEU A 8 -6.12 -69.15 -14.42
C LEU A 8 -5.35 -67.94 -14.99
N CYS A 9 -4.19 -68.27 -15.52
CA CYS A 9 -3.44 -67.43 -16.46
C CYS A 9 -4.25 -67.31 -17.77
N ILE A 10 -4.37 -66.14 -18.29
CA ILE A 10 -4.57 -65.89 -19.72
C ILE A 10 -3.52 -64.92 -20.20
N VAL A 11 -2.81 -65.43 -21.20
CA VAL A 11 -1.67 -64.84 -21.89
C VAL A 11 -2.19 -63.99 -23.05
N THR A 12 -1.63 -62.78 -23.21
CA THR A 12 -1.17 -62.14 -24.42
C THR A 12 -2.16 -61.57 -25.46
N THR A 13 -2.03 -60.38 -25.84
CA THR A 13 -1.47 -60.04 -27.17
C THR A 13 -1.07 -58.55 -27.19
N ILE A 14 0.21 -58.28 -27.46
CA ILE A 14 0.77 -56.96 -27.75
C ILE A 14 0.38 -56.58 -29.17
N VAL A 15 -0.36 -55.48 -29.31
CA VAL A 15 -0.46 -54.74 -30.58
C VAL A 15 0.18 -53.38 -30.35
N ALA A 16 1.35 -53.22 -30.92
CA ALA A 16 2.03 -51.95 -31.01
C ALA A 16 1.31 -51.06 -32.06
N LEU A 17 0.63 -50.04 -31.60
CA LEU A 17 0.21 -48.94 -32.44
C LEU A 17 1.07 -47.73 -32.08
N GLY A 18 1.90 -47.33 -33.01
CA GLY A 18 2.73 -46.13 -32.93
C GLY A 18 1.88 -44.86 -32.78
N ALA A 19 1.95 -44.24 -31.61
CA ALA A 19 1.43 -42.90 -31.40
C ALA A 19 2.47 -41.90 -31.88
N VAL A 20 2.17 -41.26 -32.99
CA VAL A 20 2.85 -40.02 -33.45
C VAL A 20 2.54 -38.93 -32.44
N SER A 21 3.50 -38.58 -31.63
CA SER A 21 3.40 -37.43 -30.75
C SER A 21 3.48 -36.13 -31.58
N LEU A 22 2.34 -35.55 -31.85
CA LEU A 22 2.27 -34.13 -32.28
C LEU A 22 2.62 -33.26 -31.09
N THR A 23 3.86 -32.80 -31.00
CA THR A 23 4.25 -31.69 -30.13
C THR A 23 3.60 -30.43 -30.66
N ALA A 24 2.52 -30.02 -30.03
CA ALA A 24 1.98 -28.70 -30.22
C ALA A 24 3.00 -27.67 -29.73
N ARG A 25 3.59 -26.89 -30.65
CA ARG A 25 4.35 -25.71 -30.31
C ARG A 25 3.40 -24.74 -29.59
N PRO A 26 3.76 -24.16 -28.44
CA PRO A 26 2.98 -23.08 -27.87
C PRO A 26 2.98 -21.90 -28.85
N GLY A 27 1.81 -21.51 -29.31
CA GLY A 27 1.62 -20.30 -30.09
C GLY A 27 2.07 -19.07 -29.26
N PRO A 28 2.44 -17.98 -29.91
CA PRO A 28 2.82 -16.75 -29.22
C PRO A 28 1.67 -16.33 -28.29
N GLN A 29 1.94 -16.27 -26.99
CA GLN A 29 1.01 -15.68 -26.02
C GLN A 29 0.76 -14.24 -26.43
N ALA A 30 -0.49 -13.89 -26.65
CA ALA A 30 -0.90 -12.51 -26.85
C ALA A 30 -0.43 -11.68 -25.64
N PRO A 31 0.10 -10.47 -25.84
CA PRO A 31 0.50 -9.61 -24.74
C PRO A 31 -0.71 -9.38 -23.83
N VAL A 32 -0.51 -9.65 -22.54
CA VAL A 32 -1.51 -9.37 -21.49
C VAL A 32 -1.82 -7.88 -21.55
N ALA A 33 -3.05 -7.52 -21.87
CA ALA A 33 -3.50 -6.15 -21.88
C ALA A 33 -3.28 -5.53 -20.48
N PRO A 34 -2.78 -4.28 -20.37
CA PRO A 34 -2.66 -3.59 -19.09
C PRO A 34 -4.04 -3.50 -18.43
N PRO A 35 -4.11 -3.44 -17.08
CA PRO A 35 -5.38 -3.44 -16.36
C PRO A 35 -6.29 -2.32 -16.88
N GLN A 36 -7.50 -2.68 -17.33
CA GLN A 36 -8.50 -1.73 -17.81
C GLN A 36 -8.80 -0.73 -16.68
N GLY A 37 -8.51 0.56 -16.93
CA GLY A 37 -8.87 1.67 -16.05
C GLY A 37 -7.77 2.64 -15.66
N ALA A 38 -6.49 2.37 -15.96
CA ALA A 38 -5.45 3.39 -15.77
C ALA A 38 -5.51 4.43 -16.90
N PRO A 39 -5.44 5.75 -16.58
CA PRO A 39 -5.30 6.79 -17.60
C PRO A 39 -4.07 6.51 -18.45
N GLN A 40 -4.22 6.50 -19.78
CA GLN A 40 -3.08 6.33 -20.68
C GLN A 40 -2.33 7.66 -20.78
N ARG A 41 -1.02 7.61 -20.56
CA ARG A 41 -0.12 8.74 -20.76
C ARG A 41 0.21 8.84 -22.25
N PRO A 42 0.03 10.01 -22.90
CA PRO A 42 0.53 10.21 -24.26
C PRO A 42 2.06 10.07 -24.28
N PRO A 43 2.67 9.67 -25.39
CA PRO A 43 4.12 9.64 -25.51
C PRO A 43 4.67 11.06 -25.29
N GLN A 44 5.71 11.18 -24.45
CA GLN A 44 6.39 12.46 -24.21
C GLN A 44 6.92 12.98 -25.55
N GLN A 45 6.54 14.20 -25.88
CA GLN A 45 7.14 14.89 -27.04
C GLN A 45 8.58 15.30 -26.70
N PRO A 46 9.55 15.07 -27.58
CA PRO A 46 10.92 15.52 -27.37
C PRO A 46 10.96 17.05 -27.38
N GLY A 47 11.33 17.69 -26.27
CA GLY A 47 11.59 19.12 -26.21
C GLY A 47 10.81 19.95 -25.18
N GLU A 48 10.05 19.32 -24.25
CA GLU A 48 9.44 20.07 -23.15
C GLU A 48 10.53 20.65 -22.22
N ILE A 49 10.69 21.98 -22.23
CA ILE A 49 11.45 22.70 -21.20
C ILE A 49 10.61 22.62 -19.92
N SER A 50 10.97 21.72 -19.02
CA SER A 50 10.34 21.64 -17.70
C SER A 50 10.81 22.80 -16.84
N THR A 51 9.94 23.77 -16.60
CA THR A 51 10.16 24.82 -15.60
C THR A 51 9.48 24.45 -14.31
N THR A 52 10.18 24.61 -13.16
CA THR A 52 9.57 24.40 -11.85
C THR A 52 9.09 25.71 -11.25
N ILE A 53 7.95 25.67 -10.55
CA ILE A 53 7.48 26.81 -9.77
C ILE A 53 8.20 26.81 -8.42
N THR A 54 8.85 27.90 -8.08
CA THR A 54 9.50 28.09 -6.79
C THR A 54 8.76 29.13 -5.96
N GLY A 55 8.60 28.87 -4.67
CA GLY A 55 8.11 29.87 -3.71
C GLY A 55 9.16 30.95 -3.43
N GLY A 56 8.71 32.13 -3.03
CA GLY A 56 9.61 33.23 -2.65
C GLY A 56 10.45 32.86 -1.42
N GLY A 57 11.78 33.10 -1.48
CA GLY A 57 12.68 32.92 -0.33
C GLY A 57 12.90 31.47 0.12
N GLY A 58 12.67 30.46 -0.76
CA GLY A 58 12.84 29.04 -0.43
C GLY A 58 11.64 28.40 0.28
N ALA A 59 10.54 29.13 0.45
CA ALA A 59 9.27 28.57 0.96
C ALA A 59 8.63 27.62 -0.05
N ALA A 60 7.71 26.76 0.43
CA ALA A 60 6.88 25.93 -0.44
C ALA A 60 6.07 26.80 -1.40
N PRO A 61 6.02 26.49 -2.72
CA PRO A 61 5.22 27.25 -3.68
C PRO A 61 3.75 27.27 -3.28
N ARG A 62 3.10 28.43 -3.40
CA ARG A 62 1.67 28.59 -3.11
C ARG A 62 0.85 28.31 -4.37
N LEU A 63 0.03 27.27 -4.33
CA LEU A 63 -0.83 26.88 -5.44
C LEU A 63 -2.30 27.11 -5.15
N ALA A 64 -3.04 27.50 -6.19
CA ALA A 64 -4.49 27.43 -6.24
C ALA A 64 -4.91 26.19 -7.04
N VAL A 65 -5.94 25.49 -6.57
CA VAL A 65 -6.51 24.29 -7.23
C VAL A 65 -8.04 24.46 -7.28
N PRO A 66 -8.57 25.27 -8.21
CA PRO A 66 -10.00 25.43 -8.39
C PRO A 66 -10.66 24.17 -8.95
N ASP A 67 -11.98 24.14 -8.99
CA ASP A 67 -12.71 23.12 -9.73
C ASP A 67 -12.27 23.16 -11.20
N PHE A 68 -12.22 21.97 -11.84
CA PHE A 68 -11.91 21.89 -13.27
C PHE A 68 -13.06 22.46 -14.10
N ILE A 69 -12.76 22.86 -15.31
CA ILE A 69 -13.72 23.46 -16.25
C ILE A 69 -14.45 22.32 -16.98
N ALA A 70 -15.76 22.22 -16.81
CA ALA A 70 -16.59 21.32 -17.61
C ALA A 70 -16.81 21.94 -19.01
N LEU A 71 -16.34 21.26 -20.07
CA LEU A 71 -16.53 21.74 -21.46
C LEU A 71 -17.93 21.42 -22.01
N ALA A 72 -18.77 20.70 -21.25
CA ALA A 72 -20.18 20.49 -21.53
C ALA A 72 -21.01 20.81 -20.28
N ALA A 73 -22.21 21.33 -20.48
CA ALA A 73 -23.09 21.76 -19.39
C ALA A 73 -23.92 20.61 -18.77
N ASP A 74 -23.63 19.34 -19.12
CA ASP A 74 -24.33 18.20 -18.55
C ASP A 74 -23.88 17.93 -17.11
N ALA A 75 -24.78 17.32 -16.31
CA ALA A 75 -24.57 17.10 -14.90
C ALA A 75 -23.38 16.16 -14.59
N GLU A 76 -23.14 15.17 -15.45
CA GLU A 76 -22.06 14.19 -15.28
C GLU A 76 -20.68 14.84 -15.45
N THR A 77 -20.47 15.59 -16.55
CA THR A 77 -19.23 16.30 -16.83
C THR A 77 -18.94 17.35 -15.75
N THR A 78 -19.96 18.08 -15.31
CA THR A 78 -19.85 19.07 -14.24
C THR A 78 -19.47 18.44 -12.89
N ALA A 79 -20.09 17.31 -12.54
CA ALA A 79 -19.77 16.58 -11.31
C ALA A 79 -18.34 16.02 -11.35
N THR A 80 -17.91 15.47 -12.48
CA THR A 80 -16.55 14.96 -12.67
C THR A 80 -15.52 16.08 -12.52
N ALA A 81 -15.74 17.23 -13.16
CA ALA A 81 -14.83 18.38 -13.08
C ALA A 81 -14.64 18.87 -11.65
N ARG A 82 -15.74 19.00 -10.91
CA ARG A 82 -15.71 19.39 -9.48
C ARG A 82 -14.98 18.33 -8.64
N LEU A 83 -15.32 17.06 -8.83
CA LEU A 83 -14.75 15.96 -8.04
C LEU A 83 -13.24 15.84 -8.25
N VAL A 84 -12.76 15.92 -9.50
CA VAL A 84 -11.31 15.86 -9.80
C VAL A 84 -10.57 17.02 -9.15
N GLY A 85 -11.11 18.26 -9.26
CA GLY A 85 -10.51 19.43 -8.62
C GLY A 85 -10.47 19.32 -7.09
N GLN A 86 -11.54 18.79 -6.47
CA GLN A 86 -11.58 18.61 -5.02
C GLN A 86 -10.56 17.55 -4.55
N ILE A 87 -10.52 16.39 -5.20
CA ILE A 87 -9.60 15.32 -4.82
C ILE A 87 -8.15 15.75 -5.03
N LEU A 88 -7.84 16.43 -6.13
CA LEU A 88 -6.51 16.94 -6.38
C LEU A 88 -6.07 17.95 -5.28
N PHE A 89 -6.98 18.82 -4.85
CA PHE A 89 -6.73 19.72 -3.74
C PHE A 89 -6.42 18.94 -2.44
N ASP A 90 -7.20 17.90 -2.15
CA ASP A 90 -7.03 17.08 -0.95
C ASP A 90 -5.71 16.28 -0.98
N ASP A 91 -5.33 15.72 -2.15
CA ASP A 91 -4.07 15.01 -2.36
C ASP A 91 -2.87 15.92 -2.12
N ILE A 92 -2.87 17.12 -2.72
CA ILE A 92 -1.78 18.09 -2.57
C ILE A 92 -1.70 18.60 -1.12
N THR A 93 -2.85 18.78 -0.47
CA THR A 93 -2.92 19.15 0.96
C THR A 93 -2.28 18.08 1.84
N PHE A 94 -2.54 16.81 1.54
CA PHE A 94 -2.00 15.67 2.30
C PHE A 94 -0.48 15.58 2.17
N GLU A 95 0.05 15.71 0.96
CA GLU A 95 1.49 15.62 0.67
C GLU A 95 2.33 16.75 1.27
N ARG A 96 1.77 17.97 1.43
CA ARG A 96 2.37 19.14 2.09
C ARG A 96 3.63 19.71 1.42
N GLU A 97 3.85 19.38 0.17
CA GLU A 97 5.00 19.88 -0.61
C GLU A 97 4.71 21.22 -1.28
N PHE A 98 3.44 21.63 -1.26
CA PHE A 98 2.93 22.90 -1.71
C PHE A 98 2.09 23.56 -0.60
N ALA A 99 2.14 24.88 -0.50
CA ALA A 99 1.18 25.62 0.27
C ALA A 99 -0.06 25.89 -0.58
N LEU A 100 -1.26 25.56 -0.10
CA LEU A 100 -2.47 25.79 -0.89
C LEU A 100 -3.17 27.08 -0.48
N ILE A 101 -3.71 27.81 -1.48
CA ILE A 101 -4.70 28.87 -1.26
C ILE A 101 -5.98 28.21 -0.75
N PRO A 102 -6.57 28.66 0.38
CA PRO A 102 -7.79 28.08 0.91
C PRO A 102 -8.97 28.20 -0.08
N ARG A 103 -9.76 27.11 -0.21
CA ARG A 103 -10.85 27.05 -1.20
C ARG A 103 -12.00 28.02 -0.94
N ASP A 104 -12.22 28.43 0.31
CA ASP A 104 -13.21 29.44 0.68
C ASP A 104 -12.96 30.81 0.03
N THR A 105 -11.70 31.13 -0.26
CA THR A 105 -11.32 32.36 -0.96
C THR A 105 -11.66 32.34 -2.46
N TYR A 106 -11.88 31.15 -3.04
CA TYR A 106 -12.12 31.00 -4.49
C TYR A 106 -13.43 31.62 -4.96
N ALA A 107 -14.40 31.80 -4.07
CA ALA A 107 -15.67 32.43 -4.39
C ALA A 107 -15.51 33.90 -4.90
N THR A 108 -14.38 34.56 -4.61
CA THR A 108 -14.05 35.91 -5.09
C THR A 108 -13.42 35.92 -6.49
N ILE A 109 -13.11 34.76 -7.05
CA ILE A 109 -12.45 34.62 -8.35
C ILE A 109 -13.49 34.23 -9.40
N PRO A 110 -13.57 34.97 -10.54
CA PRO A 110 -14.43 34.56 -11.63
C PRO A 110 -14.09 33.17 -12.15
N ALA A 111 -15.12 32.33 -12.38
CA ALA A 111 -14.92 31.02 -12.95
C ALA A 111 -14.43 31.13 -14.41
N ALA A 112 -13.33 30.45 -14.75
CA ALA A 112 -12.86 30.34 -16.13
C ALA A 112 -13.75 29.39 -16.92
N LYS A 113 -13.90 29.63 -18.23
CA LYS A 113 -14.64 28.77 -19.18
C LYS A 113 -13.70 28.01 -20.12
N SER A 114 -12.44 28.43 -20.19
CA SER A 114 -11.38 27.84 -21.01
C SER A 114 -10.02 28.11 -20.38
N PHE A 115 -8.96 27.54 -20.91
CA PHE A 115 -7.58 27.84 -20.46
C PHE A 115 -7.20 29.32 -20.74
N ASP A 116 -7.78 29.93 -21.78
CA ASP A 116 -7.39 31.27 -22.23
C ASP A 116 -8.01 32.39 -21.38
N ASP A 117 -9.12 32.13 -20.67
CA ASP A 117 -9.81 33.08 -19.83
C ASP A 117 -9.57 32.90 -18.33
N VAL A 118 -8.53 32.12 -17.97
CA VAL A 118 -8.12 31.94 -16.56
C VAL A 118 -7.73 33.30 -15.97
N PRO A 119 -8.37 33.72 -14.86
CA PRO A 119 -8.12 35.06 -14.28
C PRO A 119 -6.82 35.07 -13.46
N VAL A 120 -5.68 34.92 -14.14
CA VAL A 120 -4.34 34.73 -13.52
C VAL A 120 -3.99 35.89 -12.59
N ASP A 121 -4.39 37.15 -12.92
CA ASP A 121 -4.09 38.30 -12.08
C ASP A 121 -4.84 38.26 -10.73
N ARG A 122 -6.07 37.71 -10.73
CA ARG A 122 -6.83 37.52 -9.48
C ARG A 122 -6.18 36.49 -8.58
N TRP A 123 -5.63 35.41 -9.14
CA TRP A 123 -4.86 34.43 -8.38
C TRP A 123 -3.56 35.01 -7.81
N ARG A 124 -2.89 35.89 -8.57
CA ARG A 124 -1.71 36.62 -8.12
C ARG A 124 -2.02 37.56 -6.94
N GLU A 125 -3.18 38.19 -6.93
CA GLU A 125 -3.64 39.05 -5.81
C GLU A 125 -3.81 38.24 -4.51
N LEU A 126 -4.15 36.94 -4.58
CA LEU A 126 -4.19 36.02 -3.45
C LEU A 126 -2.80 35.46 -3.09
N ASN A 127 -1.73 35.99 -3.67
CA ASN A 127 -0.35 35.53 -3.50
C ASN A 127 -0.15 34.07 -3.93
N ALA A 128 -0.84 33.57 -4.95
CA ALA A 128 -0.50 32.33 -5.59
C ALA A 128 0.80 32.46 -6.39
N ASP A 129 1.65 31.45 -6.39
CA ASP A 129 2.77 31.31 -7.32
C ASP A 129 2.34 30.58 -8.59
N GLY A 130 1.35 29.68 -8.47
CA GLY A 130 0.76 28.95 -9.58
C GLY A 130 -0.71 28.61 -9.39
N VAL A 131 -1.40 28.39 -10.48
CA VAL A 131 -2.78 27.86 -10.50
C VAL A 131 -2.83 26.58 -11.33
N VAL A 132 -3.38 25.51 -10.74
CA VAL A 132 -3.67 24.27 -11.44
C VAL A 132 -5.05 24.40 -12.09
N VAL A 133 -5.09 24.45 -13.40
CA VAL A 133 -6.35 24.55 -14.17
C VAL A 133 -6.50 23.28 -15.00
N GLY A 134 -7.68 22.73 -15.02
CA GLY A 134 -8.00 21.58 -15.87
C GLY A 134 -9.33 21.73 -16.56
N THR A 135 -9.49 20.99 -17.66
CA THR A 135 -10.74 20.86 -18.39
C THR A 135 -11.19 19.39 -18.39
N VAL A 136 -12.49 19.19 -18.44
CA VAL A 136 -13.12 17.85 -18.57
C VAL A 136 -14.07 17.89 -19.75
N GLN A 137 -13.86 16.98 -20.69
CA GLN A 137 -14.70 16.79 -21.87
C GLN A 137 -15.21 15.36 -21.91
N LYS A 138 -16.51 15.18 -22.12
CA LYS A 138 -17.11 13.86 -22.36
C LYS A 138 -16.75 13.40 -23.78
N THR A 139 -16.36 12.12 -23.90
CA THR A 139 -16.04 11.45 -25.17
C THR A 139 -16.94 10.22 -25.35
N ALA A 140 -16.93 9.63 -26.54
CA ALA A 140 -17.70 8.41 -26.81
C ALA A 140 -17.28 7.21 -25.92
N GLY A 141 -16.02 7.18 -25.45
CA GLY A 141 -15.46 6.09 -24.64
C GLY A 141 -15.25 6.42 -23.16
N GLY A 142 -15.64 7.62 -22.72
CA GLY A 142 -15.41 8.08 -21.34
C GLY A 142 -15.21 9.57 -21.25
N VAL A 143 -14.08 10.00 -20.68
CA VAL A 143 -13.72 11.41 -20.52
C VAL A 143 -12.29 11.68 -21.00
N HIS A 144 -12.10 12.87 -21.53
CA HIS A 144 -10.81 13.48 -21.81
C HIS A 144 -10.56 14.62 -20.80
N LEU A 145 -9.42 14.59 -20.14
CA LEU A 145 -8.98 15.64 -19.21
C LEU A 145 -7.70 16.28 -19.75
N GLU A 146 -7.65 17.60 -19.71
CA GLU A 146 -6.39 18.34 -19.83
C GLU A 146 -6.14 19.09 -18.53
N VAL A 147 -4.86 19.19 -18.11
CA VAL A 147 -4.45 19.92 -16.92
C VAL A 147 -3.19 20.70 -17.18
N ARG A 148 -3.14 21.93 -16.63
CA ARG A 148 -1.98 22.81 -16.70
C ARG A 148 -1.71 23.42 -15.32
N LEU A 149 -0.44 23.48 -14.91
CA LEU A 149 0.00 24.35 -13.82
C LEU A 149 0.59 25.61 -14.43
N VAL A 150 -0.14 26.71 -14.30
CA VAL A 150 0.23 28.00 -14.86
C VAL A 150 0.93 28.84 -13.79
N ASN A 151 2.15 29.30 -14.08
CA ASN A 151 2.85 30.26 -13.23
C ASN A 151 2.16 31.64 -13.35
N VAL A 152 1.70 32.21 -12.24
CA VAL A 152 0.89 33.45 -12.25
C VAL A 152 1.69 34.71 -12.62
N ARG A 153 3.04 34.66 -12.51
CA ARG A 153 3.90 35.80 -12.87
C ARG A 153 4.25 35.82 -14.35
N THR A 154 4.65 34.65 -14.88
CA THR A 154 5.10 34.52 -16.28
C THR A 154 3.96 34.15 -17.23
N ARG A 155 2.84 33.65 -16.71
CA ARG A 155 1.69 33.11 -17.46
C ARG A 155 2.04 31.90 -18.34
N ILE A 156 3.19 31.28 -18.07
CA ILE A 156 3.66 30.08 -18.76
C ILE A 156 3.25 28.85 -17.97
N ALA A 157 2.78 27.81 -18.66
CA ALA A 157 2.52 26.51 -18.05
C ALA A 157 3.84 25.79 -17.74
N SER A 158 4.07 25.45 -16.47
CA SER A 158 5.24 24.68 -16.02
C SER A 158 4.96 23.18 -15.99
N PHE A 159 3.70 22.78 -16.11
CA PHE A 159 3.22 21.41 -16.22
C PHE A 159 2.01 21.40 -17.18
N SER A 160 1.97 20.45 -18.09
CA SER A 160 0.84 20.25 -19.00
C SER A 160 0.70 18.77 -19.31
N ARG A 161 -0.50 18.22 -19.13
CA ARG A 161 -0.81 16.80 -19.37
C ARG A 161 -2.23 16.64 -19.89
N SER A 162 -2.45 15.55 -20.60
CA SER A 162 -3.78 15.10 -20.98
C SER A 162 -3.98 13.62 -20.65
N TYR A 163 -5.21 13.25 -20.35
CA TYR A 163 -5.57 11.90 -19.94
C TYR A 163 -6.89 11.50 -20.59
N ASP A 164 -6.94 10.27 -21.11
CA ASP A 164 -8.15 9.64 -21.62
C ASP A 164 -8.50 8.43 -20.77
N GLY A 165 -9.79 8.22 -20.49
CA GLY A 165 -10.19 7.05 -19.72
C GLY A 165 -11.67 7.02 -19.37
N SER A 166 -12.06 5.95 -18.65
CA SER A 166 -13.43 5.78 -18.20
C SER A 166 -13.79 6.76 -17.08
N ASN A 167 -15.01 7.30 -17.14
CA ASN A 167 -15.57 8.14 -16.07
C ASN A 167 -16.03 7.31 -14.82
N ALA A 168 -15.85 6.00 -14.84
CA ALA A 168 -16.25 5.15 -13.70
C ALA A 168 -15.41 5.40 -12.43
N ASN A 169 -14.18 5.94 -12.57
CA ASN A 169 -13.32 6.28 -11.45
C ASN A 169 -12.58 7.61 -11.66
N PRO A 170 -13.27 8.75 -11.53
CA PRO A 170 -12.67 10.08 -11.71
C PRO A 170 -11.52 10.37 -10.71
N ARG A 171 -11.54 9.73 -9.54
CA ARG A 171 -10.48 9.86 -8.52
C ARG A 171 -9.12 9.47 -9.07
N LEU A 172 -9.06 8.43 -9.93
CA LEU A 172 -7.80 7.97 -10.50
C LEU A 172 -7.09 9.05 -11.32
N PHE A 173 -7.85 9.92 -12.01
CA PHE A 173 -7.27 11.07 -12.73
C PHE A 173 -6.65 12.06 -11.75
N ALA A 174 -7.36 12.46 -10.69
CA ALA A 174 -6.87 13.37 -9.68
C ALA A 174 -5.59 12.85 -9.02
N HIS A 175 -5.59 11.59 -8.58
CA HIS A 175 -4.44 10.93 -7.97
C HIS A 175 -3.24 10.83 -8.93
N THR A 176 -3.48 10.58 -10.23
CA THR A 176 -2.43 10.55 -11.24
C THR A 176 -1.82 11.93 -11.45
N ILE A 177 -2.66 12.96 -11.57
CA ILE A 177 -2.23 14.35 -11.70
C ILE A 177 -1.41 14.77 -10.48
N SER A 178 -1.88 14.44 -9.27
CA SER A 178 -1.16 14.76 -8.02
C SER A 178 0.24 14.14 -7.99
N ASP A 179 0.35 12.83 -8.26
CA ASP A 179 1.65 12.15 -8.23
C ASP A 179 2.61 12.71 -9.29
N GLU A 180 2.14 12.95 -10.52
CA GLU A 180 2.97 13.53 -11.59
C GLU A 180 3.37 14.98 -11.32
N LEU A 181 2.49 15.75 -10.67
CA LEU A 181 2.79 17.13 -10.26
C LEU A 181 3.91 17.14 -9.20
N HIS A 182 3.86 16.26 -8.20
CA HIS A 182 4.91 16.12 -7.20
C HIS A 182 6.25 15.70 -7.83
N GLU A 183 6.21 14.72 -8.74
CA GLU A 183 7.41 14.24 -9.44
C GLU A 183 8.04 15.35 -10.28
N THR A 184 7.25 16.04 -11.10
CA THR A 184 7.77 17.04 -12.06
C THR A 184 8.17 18.35 -11.40
N GLN A 185 7.45 18.81 -10.39
CA GLN A 185 7.69 20.11 -9.76
C GLN A 185 8.62 20.04 -8.55
N ARG A 186 8.70 18.88 -7.87
CA ARG A 186 9.45 18.70 -6.63
C ARG A 186 10.52 17.60 -6.71
N GLY A 187 10.51 16.79 -7.76
CA GLY A 187 11.38 15.60 -7.84
C GLY A 187 11.03 14.55 -6.78
N LEU A 188 9.80 14.56 -6.27
CA LEU A 188 9.37 13.74 -5.17
C LEU A 188 8.30 12.74 -5.61
N ARG A 189 8.42 11.51 -5.16
CA ARG A 189 7.39 10.50 -5.38
C ARG A 189 6.13 10.84 -4.60
N GLY A 190 4.99 10.92 -5.28
CA GLY A 190 3.67 11.03 -4.66
C GLY A 190 3.15 9.71 -4.10
N VAL A 191 2.05 9.76 -3.35
CA VAL A 191 1.38 8.59 -2.76
C VAL A 191 -0.10 8.50 -3.12
N ALA A 192 -0.62 9.41 -3.94
CA ALA A 192 -2.04 9.50 -4.21
C ALA A 192 -2.61 8.23 -4.88
N ARG A 193 -1.85 7.56 -5.74
CA ARG A 193 -2.25 6.28 -6.37
C ARG A 193 -2.02 5.04 -5.52
N THR A 194 -1.41 5.17 -4.34
CA THR A 194 -1.11 4.04 -3.47
C THR A 194 -2.34 3.56 -2.72
N LYS A 195 -2.25 2.36 -2.15
CA LYS A 195 -3.33 1.72 -1.42
C LYS A 195 -2.89 1.27 -0.04
N LEU A 196 -3.85 1.13 0.85
CA LEU A 196 -3.70 0.47 2.13
C LEU A 196 -4.39 -0.89 2.08
N THR A 197 -3.79 -1.90 2.72
CA THR A 197 -4.47 -3.13 3.10
C THR A 197 -4.54 -3.22 4.62
N PHE A 198 -5.58 -3.83 5.16
CA PHE A 198 -5.80 -4.01 6.59
C PHE A 198 -6.76 -5.19 6.84
N ASP A 199 -6.77 -5.76 8.03
CA ASP A 199 -7.79 -6.72 8.43
C ASP A 199 -8.93 -6.04 9.18
N SER A 200 -10.16 -6.53 8.96
CA SER A 200 -11.38 -5.91 9.49
C SER A 200 -12.42 -6.94 9.89
N ASP A 201 -13.14 -6.66 11.01
CA ASP A 201 -14.29 -7.41 11.48
C ASP A 201 -15.63 -6.76 11.12
N ARG A 202 -15.62 -5.77 10.21
CA ARG A 202 -16.78 -4.90 9.90
C ARG A 202 -18.02 -5.63 9.38
N ASP A 203 -17.87 -6.83 8.84
CA ASP A 203 -19.00 -7.62 8.33
C ASP A 203 -19.83 -8.25 9.46
N GLY A 204 -19.35 -8.20 10.70
CA GLY A 204 -20.04 -8.73 11.87
C GLY A 204 -20.21 -10.26 11.87
N GLU A 205 -19.53 -10.96 10.93
CA GLU A 205 -19.60 -12.41 10.84
C GLU A 205 -18.93 -13.07 12.05
N ARG A 206 -19.42 -14.26 12.44
CA ARG A 206 -18.89 -15.08 13.53
C ARG A 206 -18.48 -16.46 13.01
N ILE A 207 -17.37 -16.98 13.54
CA ILE A 207 -16.94 -18.36 13.26
C ILE A 207 -17.85 -19.29 14.07
N SER A 208 -18.45 -20.28 13.41
CA SER A 208 -19.22 -21.36 14.03
C SER A 208 -18.34 -22.56 14.35
N GLY A 209 -18.59 -23.26 15.46
CA GLY A 209 -17.87 -24.48 15.87
C GLY A 209 -17.26 -24.40 17.26
N THR A 210 -16.25 -25.23 17.56
CA THR A 210 -15.61 -25.32 18.88
C THR A 210 -14.88 -24.05 19.33
N ILE A 211 -14.67 -23.09 18.43
CA ILE A 211 -14.13 -21.75 18.71
C ILE A 211 -15.29 -20.74 18.58
N GLU A 212 -16.41 -21.04 19.21
CA GLU A 212 -17.62 -20.22 19.12
C GLU A 212 -17.37 -18.77 19.52
N ASN A 213 -18.07 -17.87 18.82
CA ASN A 213 -18.09 -16.41 19.05
C ASN A 213 -16.82 -15.62 18.69
N ARG A 214 -15.83 -16.17 18.03
CA ARG A 214 -14.75 -15.33 17.47
C ARG A 214 -15.26 -14.57 16.25
N SER A 215 -14.96 -13.30 16.19
CA SER A 215 -15.22 -12.48 15.00
C SER A 215 -14.42 -13.02 13.81
N VAL A 216 -15.08 -13.18 12.69
CA VAL A 216 -14.41 -13.35 11.40
C VAL A 216 -13.69 -12.04 11.09
N LYS A 217 -12.47 -12.13 10.63
CA LYS A 217 -11.75 -11.00 10.06
C LYS A 217 -11.37 -11.32 8.63
N GLU A 218 -11.60 -10.36 7.77
CA GLU A 218 -11.25 -10.46 6.36
C GLU A 218 -10.29 -9.35 5.97
N ILE A 219 -9.54 -9.58 4.89
CA ILE A 219 -8.61 -8.60 4.36
C ILE A 219 -9.37 -7.61 3.48
N TYR A 220 -9.12 -6.35 3.70
CA TYR A 220 -9.65 -5.21 2.96
C TYR A 220 -8.54 -4.41 2.31
N ILE A 221 -8.87 -3.69 1.26
CA ILE A 221 -8.04 -2.64 0.68
C ILE A 221 -8.83 -1.34 0.55
N SER A 222 -8.12 -0.22 0.56
CA SER A 222 -8.64 1.11 0.26
C SER A 222 -7.63 1.91 -0.55
N ASP A 223 -8.04 3.03 -1.10
CA ASP A 223 -7.10 4.07 -1.49
C ASP A 223 -6.44 4.67 -0.25
N TYR A 224 -5.31 5.36 -0.41
CA TYR A 224 -4.51 5.90 0.70
C TYR A 224 -5.33 6.83 1.63
N ASP A 225 -6.35 7.49 1.09
CA ASP A 225 -7.22 8.44 1.78
C ASP A 225 -8.44 7.80 2.44
N GLY A 226 -8.59 6.47 2.33
CA GLY A 226 -9.69 5.69 2.88
C GLY A 226 -10.88 5.51 1.95
N SER A 227 -10.82 6.03 0.72
CA SER A 227 -11.85 5.81 -0.30
C SER A 227 -11.76 4.41 -0.91
N ASN A 228 -12.77 4.03 -1.68
CA ASN A 228 -12.82 2.79 -2.46
C ASN A 228 -12.50 1.52 -1.65
N GLN A 229 -12.98 1.49 -0.39
CA GLN A 229 -12.78 0.32 0.48
C GLN A 229 -13.50 -0.89 -0.11
N ARG A 230 -12.77 -2.00 -0.26
CA ARG A 230 -13.34 -3.27 -0.73
C ARG A 230 -12.73 -4.47 -0.03
N ARG A 231 -13.54 -5.50 0.17
CA ARG A 231 -13.14 -6.80 0.72
C ARG A 231 -12.33 -7.58 -0.32
N VAL A 232 -11.22 -8.19 0.10
CA VAL A 232 -10.34 -9.02 -0.74
C VAL A 232 -10.60 -10.51 -0.48
N THR A 233 -10.76 -10.90 0.79
CA THR A 233 -10.98 -12.30 1.18
C THR A 233 -12.43 -12.52 1.61
N VAL A 234 -12.97 -13.71 1.32
CA VAL A 234 -14.34 -14.13 1.65
C VAL A 234 -14.35 -15.54 2.26
N THR A 235 -13.33 -15.85 3.04
CA THR A 235 -13.12 -17.21 3.54
C THR A 235 -13.94 -17.55 4.79
N ARG A 236 -14.59 -16.54 5.39
CA ARG A 236 -15.34 -16.65 6.67
C ARG A 236 -14.45 -17.24 7.77
N SER A 237 -13.21 -16.79 7.83
CA SER A 237 -12.20 -17.23 8.77
C SER A 237 -11.52 -16.02 9.41
N LEU A 238 -10.55 -16.26 10.27
CA LEU A 238 -9.67 -15.23 10.78
C LEU A 238 -8.52 -15.04 9.78
N ASN A 239 -8.57 -13.98 8.99
CA ASN A 239 -7.50 -13.54 8.09
C ASN A 239 -6.92 -12.25 8.64
N VAL A 240 -5.60 -12.22 8.90
CA VAL A 240 -4.96 -11.12 9.61
C VAL A 240 -3.56 -10.85 9.06
N MET A 241 -2.99 -9.72 9.44
CA MET A 241 -1.60 -9.36 9.15
C MET A 241 -1.30 -9.33 7.66
N PRO A 242 -2.08 -8.56 6.87
CA PRO A 242 -1.85 -8.47 5.44
C PRO A 242 -0.59 -7.65 5.13
N THR A 243 0.10 -8.04 4.05
CA THR A 243 1.25 -7.31 3.52
C THR A 243 1.24 -7.32 1.99
N TRP A 244 1.45 -6.15 1.38
CA TRP A 244 1.50 -5.99 -0.07
C TRP A 244 2.77 -6.59 -0.67
N SER A 245 2.62 -7.27 -1.82
CA SER A 245 3.76 -7.51 -2.69
C SER A 245 4.32 -6.19 -3.26
N PRO A 246 5.64 -6.12 -3.56
CA PRO A 246 6.26 -4.89 -4.04
C PRO A 246 5.67 -4.31 -5.33
N ASP A 247 5.05 -5.15 -6.16
CA ASP A 247 4.35 -4.77 -7.39
C ASP A 247 2.89 -4.33 -7.16
N ALA A 248 2.44 -4.30 -5.91
CA ALA A 248 1.07 -3.98 -5.49
C ALA A 248 -0.02 -4.82 -6.18
N ARG A 249 0.30 -6.06 -6.58
CA ARG A 249 -0.65 -6.98 -7.24
C ARG A 249 -1.20 -8.06 -6.34
N SER A 250 -0.43 -8.43 -5.31
CA SER A 250 -0.76 -9.51 -4.40
C SER A 250 -0.67 -9.06 -2.94
N ILE A 251 -1.43 -9.72 -2.09
CA ILE A 251 -1.40 -9.54 -0.64
C ILE A 251 -1.11 -10.89 -0.01
N ALA A 252 -0.04 -10.99 0.78
CA ALA A 252 0.19 -12.13 1.66
C ALA A 252 -0.45 -11.85 3.02
N TYR A 253 -1.01 -12.86 3.65
CA TYR A 253 -1.66 -12.74 4.94
C TYR A 253 -1.65 -14.07 5.70
N THR A 254 -1.83 -14.01 7.01
CA THR A 254 -2.03 -15.19 7.86
C THR A 254 -3.51 -15.56 7.85
N SER A 255 -3.82 -16.80 7.51
CA SER A 255 -5.19 -17.34 7.52
C SER A 255 -5.33 -18.53 8.46
N PHE A 256 -6.38 -18.49 9.29
CA PHE A 256 -6.80 -19.59 10.16
C PHE A 256 -7.90 -20.45 9.51
N LYS A 257 -7.94 -20.48 8.17
CA LYS A 257 -8.86 -21.34 7.41
C LYS A 257 -8.59 -22.85 7.66
N ARG A 258 -7.37 -23.20 8.02
CA ARG A 258 -6.96 -24.54 8.45
C ARG A 258 -6.94 -24.64 9.97
N ILE A 259 -6.70 -25.86 10.49
CA ILE A 259 -6.56 -26.11 11.94
C ILE A 259 -5.41 -25.28 12.53
N VAL A 260 -4.31 -25.18 11.80
CA VAL A 260 -3.17 -24.32 12.13
C VAL A 260 -3.08 -23.16 11.13
N PRO A 261 -2.63 -21.96 11.55
CA PRO A 261 -2.51 -20.83 10.64
C PRO A 261 -1.41 -21.06 9.61
N ASN A 262 -1.70 -20.63 8.38
CA ASN A 262 -0.76 -20.65 7.26
C ASN A 262 -0.75 -19.32 6.52
N ILE A 263 0.32 -19.11 5.74
CA ILE A 263 0.45 -17.95 4.86
C ILE A 263 -0.28 -18.23 3.56
N PHE A 264 -1.20 -17.35 3.21
CA PHE A 264 -1.91 -17.32 1.94
C PHE A 264 -1.53 -16.08 1.16
N ILE A 265 -1.63 -16.17 -0.15
CA ILE A 265 -1.41 -15.05 -1.07
C ILE A 265 -2.62 -14.92 -1.97
N SER A 266 -3.21 -13.72 -2.01
CA SER A 266 -4.31 -13.38 -2.92
C SER A 266 -3.85 -12.37 -3.96
N ASN A 267 -4.06 -12.67 -5.25
CA ASN A 267 -3.88 -11.69 -6.33
C ASN A 267 -5.18 -10.89 -6.49
N ILE A 268 -5.10 -9.58 -6.29
CA ILE A 268 -6.29 -8.71 -6.23
C ILE A 268 -6.92 -8.42 -7.59
N TYR A 269 -6.20 -8.66 -8.70
CA TYR A 269 -6.69 -8.46 -10.06
C TYR A 269 -7.23 -9.75 -10.69
N GLN A 270 -6.59 -10.89 -10.38
CA GLN A 270 -7.00 -12.20 -10.88
C GLN A 270 -8.05 -12.87 -10.00
N GLY A 271 -8.22 -12.39 -8.74
CA GLY A 271 -9.12 -13.01 -7.77
C GLY A 271 -8.66 -14.41 -7.33
N THR A 272 -7.39 -14.77 -7.56
CA THR A 272 -6.82 -16.05 -7.16
C THR A 272 -6.30 -16.00 -5.73
N MET A 273 -6.39 -17.15 -5.04
CA MET A 273 -5.86 -17.36 -3.70
C MET A 273 -5.05 -18.66 -3.69
N GLU A 274 -3.83 -18.62 -3.21
CA GLU A 274 -2.95 -19.77 -3.06
C GLU A 274 -2.44 -19.89 -1.63
N GLU A 275 -2.18 -21.10 -1.18
CA GLU A 275 -1.59 -21.40 0.13
C GLU A 275 -0.08 -21.59 -0.06
N LEU A 276 0.72 -20.66 0.44
CA LEU A 276 2.19 -20.65 0.29
C LEU A 276 2.84 -21.67 1.23
N THR A 277 2.37 -21.74 2.48
CA THR A 277 2.96 -22.63 3.49
C THR A 277 1.98 -23.73 3.84
N GLN A 278 2.50 -24.95 4.05
CA GLN A 278 1.73 -26.13 4.37
C GLN A 278 2.38 -26.92 5.51
N GLY A 279 1.66 -27.88 6.07
CA GLY A 279 2.14 -28.76 7.13
C GLY A 279 1.43 -28.55 8.46
N GLY A 280 1.90 -29.22 9.51
CA GLY A 280 1.30 -29.20 10.85
C GLY A 280 1.77 -28.07 11.75
N SER A 281 2.67 -27.20 11.27
CA SER A 281 3.26 -26.09 12.04
C SER A 281 2.52 -24.80 11.79
N SER A 282 2.48 -23.93 12.80
CA SER A 282 1.97 -22.57 12.68
C SER A 282 2.92 -21.72 11.82
N ASN A 283 2.40 -21.09 10.77
CA ASN A 283 3.11 -20.18 9.88
C ASN A 283 2.37 -18.85 9.80
N THR A 284 3.00 -17.78 10.24
CA THR A 284 2.35 -16.46 10.46
C THR A 284 3.27 -15.30 10.09
N LEU A 285 2.73 -14.07 10.04
CA LEU A 285 3.51 -12.83 9.99
C LEU A 285 4.45 -12.74 8.79
N ALA A 286 3.90 -12.90 7.58
CA ALA A 286 4.69 -12.82 6.36
C ALA A 286 5.15 -11.40 6.04
N ALA A 287 6.35 -11.27 5.50
CA ALA A 287 6.91 -10.04 4.94
C ALA A 287 7.58 -10.32 3.59
N TRP A 288 7.23 -9.56 2.56
CA TRP A 288 7.82 -9.66 1.22
C TRP A 288 9.22 -9.08 1.17
N SER A 289 10.13 -9.75 0.47
CA SER A 289 11.41 -9.14 0.06
C SER A 289 11.16 -8.01 -0.92
N PRO A 290 12.04 -6.97 -0.98
CA PRO A 290 11.83 -5.80 -1.83
C PRO A 290 11.72 -6.10 -3.33
N ASP A 291 12.33 -7.19 -3.79
CA ASP A 291 12.28 -7.69 -5.16
C ASP A 291 11.03 -8.56 -5.46
N GLY A 292 10.25 -8.90 -4.42
CA GLY A 292 9.08 -9.77 -4.55
C GLY A 292 9.39 -11.26 -4.76
N GLY A 293 10.67 -11.63 -4.80
CA GLY A 293 11.10 -13.01 -5.06
C GLY A 293 10.99 -13.94 -3.86
N LYS A 294 10.90 -13.37 -2.64
CA LYS A 294 10.91 -14.15 -1.38
C LYS A 294 9.91 -13.61 -0.38
N LEU A 295 9.56 -14.45 0.59
CA LEU A 295 8.86 -14.04 1.81
C LEU A 295 9.66 -14.51 3.03
N CYS A 296 9.75 -13.63 4.05
CA CYS A 296 10.12 -14.02 5.39
C CYS A 296 8.85 -14.21 6.22
N PHE A 297 8.79 -15.22 7.06
CA PHE A 297 7.64 -15.50 7.91
C PHE A 297 8.08 -16.17 9.21
N VAL A 298 7.19 -16.22 10.18
CA VAL A 298 7.40 -16.86 11.47
C VAL A 298 6.84 -18.28 11.45
N SER A 299 7.61 -19.25 11.95
CA SER A 299 7.16 -20.63 12.08
C SER A 299 7.68 -21.28 13.36
N ASN A 300 6.88 -22.17 13.95
CA ASN A 300 7.26 -22.98 15.11
C ASN A 300 7.67 -24.43 14.74
N ARG A 301 8.02 -24.67 13.47
CA ARG A 301 8.31 -26.03 12.95
C ARG A 301 9.45 -26.75 13.65
N ASP A 302 10.41 -26.03 14.21
CA ASP A 302 11.59 -26.57 14.89
C ASP A 302 11.52 -26.38 16.42
N GLY A 303 10.29 -26.19 16.97
CA GLY A 303 10.03 -26.17 18.41
C GLY A 303 9.53 -24.82 18.93
N ASN A 304 10.20 -23.72 18.64
CA ASN A 304 9.79 -22.36 19.02
C ASN A 304 9.58 -21.47 17.79
N LEU A 305 9.15 -20.22 18.02
CA LEU A 305 8.89 -19.23 16.97
C LEU A 305 10.21 -18.68 16.44
N GLU A 306 10.48 -18.90 15.16
CA GLU A 306 11.68 -18.47 14.46
C GLU A 306 11.37 -17.91 13.09
N LEU A 307 12.31 -17.14 12.52
CA LEU A 307 12.20 -16.59 11.18
C LEU A 307 12.65 -17.58 10.12
N TYR A 308 11.83 -17.72 9.09
CA TYR A 308 12.11 -18.52 7.90
C TYR A 308 11.98 -17.69 6.64
N VAL A 309 12.80 -17.95 5.66
CA VAL A 309 12.71 -17.35 4.31
C VAL A 309 12.39 -18.45 3.32
N VAL A 310 11.47 -18.18 2.41
CA VAL A 310 11.05 -19.07 1.34
C VAL A 310 10.93 -18.27 0.04
N ASN A 311 11.18 -18.89 -1.10
CA ASN A 311 10.87 -18.30 -2.39
C ASN A 311 9.36 -18.10 -2.57
N ARG A 312 8.96 -17.17 -3.43
CA ARG A 312 7.55 -16.88 -3.76
C ARG A 312 6.77 -18.11 -4.23
N ASP A 313 7.45 -19.09 -4.85
CA ASP A 313 6.89 -20.36 -5.32
C ASP A 313 6.85 -21.46 -4.26
N GLY A 314 7.23 -21.18 -3.01
CA GLY A 314 7.30 -22.15 -1.90
C GLY A 314 8.59 -22.95 -1.84
N SER A 315 9.50 -22.80 -2.78
CA SER A 315 10.80 -23.50 -2.81
C SER A 315 11.86 -22.84 -1.90
N ASN A 316 12.99 -23.53 -1.69
CA ASN A 316 14.17 -23.02 -0.97
C ASN A 316 13.87 -22.47 0.44
N LEU A 317 13.03 -23.18 1.19
CA LEU A 317 12.76 -22.85 2.58
C LEU A 317 14.03 -22.93 3.43
N ARG A 318 14.33 -21.84 4.16
CA ARG A 318 15.53 -21.74 5.01
C ARG A 318 15.20 -21.05 6.32
N ARG A 319 15.67 -21.58 7.45
CA ARG A 319 15.65 -20.95 8.76
C ARG A 319 16.69 -19.82 8.81
N VAL A 320 16.32 -18.66 9.34
CA VAL A 320 17.19 -17.48 9.47
C VAL A 320 17.68 -17.33 10.91
N THR A 321 16.77 -17.49 11.88
CA THR A 321 17.11 -17.38 13.31
C THR A 321 17.06 -18.72 14.02
N ASN A 322 17.89 -18.88 15.05
CA ASN A 322 17.95 -20.08 15.88
C ASN A 322 18.30 -19.69 17.32
N HIS A 323 17.27 -19.45 18.14
CA HIS A 323 17.44 -19.05 19.54
C HIS A 323 16.30 -19.64 20.39
N PRO A 324 16.51 -19.96 21.69
CA PRO A 324 15.42 -20.44 22.57
C PRO A 324 14.27 -19.46 22.76
N SER A 325 14.53 -18.17 22.65
CA SER A 325 13.52 -17.10 22.69
C SER A 325 12.77 -16.99 21.38
N ALA A 326 11.57 -16.39 21.43
CA ALA A 326 10.75 -16.18 20.25
C ALA A 326 11.29 -15.06 19.36
N ASP A 327 11.44 -15.32 18.07
CA ASP A 327 11.76 -14.34 17.04
C ASP A 327 10.54 -14.18 16.12
N THR A 328 9.99 -12.97 16.05
CA THR A 328 8.68 -12.71 15.43
C THR A 328 8.67 -11.40 14.64
N VAL A 329 7.57 -11.13 13.93
CA VAL A 329 7.28 -9.86 13.22
C VAL A 329 8.43 -9.40 12.32
N PRO A 330 8.84 -10.18 11.33
CA PRO A 330 9.92 -9.78 10.42
C PRO A 330 9.49 -8.66 9.48
N THR A 331 10.44 -7.82 9.09
CA THR A 331 10.34 -6.86 8.00
C THR A 331 11.68 -6.76 7.28
N TRP A 332 11.65 -6.66 5.94
CA TRP A 332 12.86 -6.54 5.15
C TRP A 332 13.37 -5.10 5.09
N SER A 333 14.68 -4.93 5.11
CA SER A 333 15.30 -3.67 4.71
C SER A 333 15.00 -3.38 3.22
N PRO A 334 14.96 -2.10 2.78
CA PRO A 334 14.73 -1.76 1.38
C PRO A 334 15.76 -2.34 0.40
N SER A 335 16.98 -2.60 0.88
CA SER A 335 18.05 -3.26 0.10
C SER A 335 17.84 -4.77 -0.06
N GLY A 336 16.99 -5.39 0.77
CA GLY A 336 16.84 -6.84 0.83
C GLY A 336 17.99 -7.58 1.50
N SER A 337 18.98 -6.87 2.04
CA SER A 337 20.15 -7.47 2.68
C SER A 337 19.94 -7.83 4.14
N GLN A 338 18.97 -7.19 4.81
CA GLN A 338 18.69 -7.36 6.24
C GLN A 338 17.21 -7.56 6.53
N LEU A 339 16.94 -8.13 7.70
CA LEU A 339 15.64 -8.22 8.34
C LEU A 339 15.67 -7.44 9.65
N ALA A 340 14.62 -6.69 9.96
CA ALA A 340 14.32 -6.26 11.32
C ALA A 340 13.21 -7.15 11.88
N PHE A 341 13.26 -7.45 13.17
CA PHE A 341 12.33 -8.37 13.81
C PHE A 341 12.23 -8.10 15.31
N VAL A 342 11.26 -8.72 15.95
CA VAL A 342 11.04 -8.67 17.39
C VAL A 342 11.63 -9.91 18.05
N SER A 343 12.35 -9.76 19.14
CA SER A 343 12.86 -10.86 19.95
C SER A 343 12.79 -10.56 21.45
N ASP A 344 12.46 -11.56 22.25
CA ASP A 344 12.45 -11.48 23.70
C ASP A 344 13.72 -12.08 24.35
N ARG A 345 14.80 -12.27 23.56
CA ARG A 345 16.08 -12.87 24.01
C ARG A 345 16.79 -12.13 25.14
N THR A 346 16.44 -10.87 25.39
CA THR A 346 16.99 -10.06 26.47
C THR A 346 15.95 -9.69 27.54
N GLY A 347 14.83 -10.44 27.59
CA GLY A 347 13.69 -10.20 28.47
C GLY A 347 12.50 -9.66 27.69
N PRO A 348 11.96 -8.46 27.97
CA PRO A 348 10.84 -7.92 27.22
C PRO A 348 11.17 -7.76 25.73
N PRO A 349 10.17 -7.93 24.84
CA PRO A 349 10.33 -7.79 23.38
C PRO A 349 11.04 -6.51 22.97
N GLN A 350 12.02 -6.65 22.08
CA GLN A 350 12.83 -5.57 21.53
C GLN A 350 13.02 -5.76 20.02
N ILE A 351 13.39 -4.68 19.33
CA ILE A 351 13.70 -4.72 17.90
C ILE A 351 15.17 -5.08 17.70
N TYR A 352 15.38 -6.05 16.82
CA TYR A 352 16.70 -6.51 16.35
C TYR A 352 16.79 -6.40 14.84
N THR A 353 18.00 -6.30 14.32
CA THR A 353 18.31 -6.51 12.91
C THR A 353 19.27 -7.69 12.75
N ILE A 354 19.15 -8.39 11.64
CA ILE A 354 19.99 -9.53 11.25
C ILE A 354 20.16 -9.49 9.74
N ASP A 355 21.33 -9.90 9.23
CA ASP A 355 21.50 -10.06 7.80
C ASP A 355 20.61 -11.20 7.26
N ALA A 356 20.21 -11.09 6.01
CA ALA A 356 19.27 -12.06 5.42
C ALA A 356 19.82 -13.49 5.40
N ASP A 357 21.12 -13.69 5.55
CA ASP A 357 21.78 -15.00 5.69
C ASP A 357 21.79 -15.54 7.12
N GLY A 358 21.36 -14.75 8.12
CA GLY A 358 21.30 -15.12 9.53
C GLY A 358 22.51 -14.67 10.36
N LEU A 359 23.40 -13.86 9.80
CA LEU A 359 24.57 -13.30 10.47
C LEU A 359 24.31 -11.86 10.95
N GLY A 360 25.28 -11.24 11.62
CA GLY A 360 25.28 -9.82 11.92
C GLY A 360 24.16 -9.35 12.85
N LEU A 361 23.71 -10.19 13.80
CA LEU A 361 22.65 -9.86 14.73
C LEU A 361 22.99 -8.60 15.54
N ARG A 362 22.08 -7.62 15.57
CA ARG A 362 22.23 -6.36 16.31
C ARG A 362 20.91 -5.97 16.97
N ARG A 363 20.94 -5.57 18.25
CA ARG A 363 19.80 -4.94 18.93
C ARG A 363 19.67 -3.48 18.50
N VAL A 364 18.46 -3.05 18.13
CA VAL A 364 18.13 -1.70 17.68
C VAL A 364 17.56 -0.85 18.82
N THR A 365 16.56 -1.38 19.56
CA THR A 365 15.96 -0.69 20.71
C THR A 365 16.64 -1.09 22.00
N THR A 366 17.15 -0.10 22.76
CA THR A 366 17.93 -0.35 23.98
C THR A 366 17.32 0.29 25.23
N SER A 367 16.47 1.31 25.06
CA SER A 367 15.86 2.09 26.14
C SER A 367 14.37 1.81 26.33
N GLU A 368 13.77 0.97 25.47
CA GLU A 368 12.35 0.67 25.55
C GLU A 368 12.06 -0.44 26.58
N SER A 369 10.96 -0.29 27.33
CA SER A 369 10.44 -1.37 28.18
C SER A 369 9.76 -2.48 27.36
N TYR A 370 9.29 -2.15 26.16
CA TYR A 370 8.66 -3.04 25.19
C TYR A 370 8.68 -2.35 23.83
N ALA A 371 9.09 -3.07 22.79
CA ALA A 371 9.04 -2.61 21.39
C ALA A 371 8.59 -3.74 20.46
N ASP A 372 7.65 -3.43 19.57
CA ASP A 372 6.99 -4.39 18.68
C ASP A 372 6.69 -3.77 17.30
N ARG A 373 6.35 -4.60 16.31
CA ARG A 373 5.88 -4.17 14.97
C ARG A 373 6.85 -3.26 14.24
N PRO A 374 8.11 -3.65 14.07
CA PRO A 374 9.07 -2.84 13.31
C PRO A 374 8.68 -2.74 11.84
N THR A 375 8.94 -1.58 11.22
CA THR A 375 8.84 -1.36 9.79
C THR A 375 9.95 -0.43 9.33
N TRP A 376 10.67 -0.83 8.26
CA TRP A 376 11.73 -0.02 7.65
C TRP A 376 11.14 1.12 6.84
N SER A 377 11.74 2.31 6.95
CA SER A 377 11.47 3.37 5.99
C SER A 377 11.99 2.99 4.60
N PRO A 378 11.29 3.34 3.50
CA PRO A 378 11.75 3.01 2.14
C PRO A 378 13.13 3.57 1.77
N ASP A 379 13.56 4.66 2.40
CA ASP A 379 14.91 5.22 2.24
C ASP A 379 15.98 4.49 3.08
N GLY A 380 15.60 3.51 3.89
CA GLY A 380 16.49 2.67 4.69
C GLY A 380 17.10 3.34 5.91
N ARG A 381 16.71 4.57 6.24
CA ARG A 381 17.34 5.36 7.31
C ARG A 381 16.74 5.12 8.67
N GLU A 382 15.45 4.75 8.74
CA GLU A 382 14.70 4.68 9.98
C GLU A 382 13.92 3.36 10.10
N ILE A 383 13.66 2.96 11.33
CA ILE A 383 12.67 1.93 11.67
C ILE A 383 11.61 2.58 12.55
N ALA A 384 10.34 2.51 12.12
CA ALA A 384 9.20 2.82 12.96
C ALA A 384 8.74 1.56 13.69
N TYR A 385 8.25 1.72 14.92
CA TYR A 385 7.80 0.63 15.79
C TYR A 385 6.78 1.12 16.81
N ALA A 386 6.03 0.20 17.41
CA ALA A 386 5.19 0.46 18.57
C ALA A 386 5.99 0.24 19.86
N ALA A 387 5.93 1.16 20.81
CA ALA A 387 6.59 1.06 22.09
C ALA A 387 5.63 1.34 23.25
N ARG A 388 5.83 0.65 24.38
CA ARG A 388 5.07 0.90 25.60
C ARG A 388 5.47 2.25 26.20
N THR A 389 4.50 3.16 26.37
CA THR A 389 4.72 4.51 26.91
C THR A 389 3.82 4.84 28.11
N GLY A 390 2.98 3.90 28.51
CA GLY A 390 2.03 4.04 29.61
C GLY A 390 1.06 2.85 29.61
N PRO A 391 -0.25 3.07 29.76
CA PRO A 391 -1.24 2.00 29.69
C PRO A 391 -1.40 1.42 28.27
N GLY A 392 -0.97 2.17 27.24
CA GLY A 392 -1.00 1.79 25.84
C GLY A 392 0.38 1.82 25.18
N ASN A 393 0.36 1.71 23.84
CA ASN A 393 1.54 1.82 22.99
C ASN A 393 1.49 3.14 22.20
N ASP A 394 2.66 3.66 21.86
CA ASP A 394 2.84 4.78 20.95
C ASP A 394 3.80 4.44 19.83
N ILE A 395 3.63 5.12 18.69
CA ILE A 395 4.54 4.98 17.55
C ILE A 395 5.79 5.80 17.81
N LYS A 396 6.93 5.14 17.71
CA LYS A 396 8.26 5.74 17.73
C LYS A 396 9.03 5.40 16.47
N VAL A 397 10.07 6.18 16.21
CA VAL A 397 10.98 5.99 15.09
C VAL A 397 12.41 6.09 15.60
N VAL A 398 13.25 5.13 15.22
CA VAL A 398 14.69 5.18 15.48
C VAL A 398 15.44 5.44 14.19
N GLU A 399 16.34 6.42 14.19
CA GLU A 399 17.31 6.64 13.12
C GLU A 399 18.48 5.67 13.28
N LEU A 400 18.75 4.85 12.28
CA LEU A 400 19.70 3.74 12.38
C LEU A 400 21.16 4.19 12.48
N ALA A 401 21.51 5.32 11.87
CA ALA A 401 22.87 5.84 11.87
C ALA A 401 23.27 6.41 13.23
N SER A 402 22.37 7.17 13.87
CA SER A 402 22.65 7.85 15.16
C SER A 402 22.11 7.10 16.38
N GLY A 403 21.12 6.21 16.19
CA GLY A 403 20.36 5.60 17.28
C GLY A 403 19.36 6.57 17.94
N GLN A 404 19.17 7.77 17.38
CA GLN A 404 18.24 8.76 17.94
C GLN A 404 16.80 8.29 17.77
N VAL A 405 16.02 8.36 18.86
CA VAL A 405 14.62 7.97 18.88
C VAL A 405 13.72 9.21 18.94
N ARG A 406 12.68 9.22 18.10
CA ARG A 406 11.60 10.22 18.07
C ARG A 406 10.27 9.53 18.38
N GLN A 407 9.46 10.10 19.26
CA GLN A 407 8.08 9.68 19.47
C GLN A 407 7.15 10.46 18.53
N LEU A 408 6.19 9.77 17.89
CA LEU A 408 5.27 10.37 16.91
C LEU A 408 3.83 10.49 17.43
N THR A 409 3.41 9.63 18.37
CA THR A 409 2.08 9.68 19.02
C THR A 409 2.26 9.77 20.53
N PHE A 410 1.29 10.35 21.25
CA PHE A 410 1.49 10.75 22.65
C PHE A 410 0.29 10.36 23.54
N GLY A 411 -0.07 9.07 23.56
CA GLY A 411 -1.06 8.55 24.51
C GLY A 411 -2.52 8.77 24.12
N GLU A 412 -2.80 9.18 22.87
CA GLU A 412 -4.18 9.22 22.37
C GLU A 412 -4.64 7.80 22.00
N GLY A 413 -4.99 7.01 23.00
CA GLY A 413 -5.30 5.59 22.90
C GLY A 413 -4.06 4.72 22.71
N THR A 414 -4.26 3.48 22.28
CA THR A 414 -3.17 2.57 21.90
C THR A 414 -2.88 2.71 20.41
N ASN A 415 -1.63 2.96 20.06
CA ASN A 415 -1.15 3.18 18.69
C ASN A 415 -0.18 2.07 18.29
N GLU A 416 -0.47 1.32 17.22
CA GLU A 416 0.27 0.11 16.85
C GLU A 416 0.39 -0.07 15.34
N SER A 417 1.24 -1.04 14.96
CA SER A 417 1.39 -1.51 13.59
C SER A 417 1.68 -0.39 12.60
N PRO A 418 2.74 0.41 12.78
CA PRO A 418 3.11 1.42 11.80
C PRO A 418 3.48 0.77 10.46
N SER A 419 3.16 1.47 9.36
CA SER A 419 3.59 1.09 8.02
C SER A 419 3.94 2.35 7.22
N TRP A 420 5.15 2.39 6.67
CA TRP A 420 5.62 3.51 5.88
C TRP A 420 4.95 3.57 4.51
N ALA A 421 4.59 4.78 4.09
CA ALA A 421 4.30 5.08 2.69
C ALA A 421 5.57 5.01 1.83
N PRO A 422 5.47 4.68 0.53
CA PRO A 422 6.64 4.47 -0.32
C PRO A 422 7.49 5.73 -0.55
N ASN A 423 7.01 6.91 -0.19
CA ASN A 423 7.73 8.17 -0.26
C ASN A 423 8.56 8.51 0.99
N SER A 424 8.59 7.65 2.01
CA SER A 424 9.26 7.86 3.32
C SER A 424 8.81 9.13 4.07
N ARG A 425 7.70 9.78 3.67
CA ARG A 425 7.19 11.01 4.27
C ARG A 425 5.91 10.83 5.08
N HIS A 426 5.25 9.67 4.94
CA HIS A 426 4.00 9.37 5.62
C HIS A 426 4.02 7.97 6.24
N LEU A 427 3.18 7.77 7.25
CA LEU A 427 2.95 6.48 7.90
C LEU A 427 1.45 6.23 8.03
N SER A 428 1.04 4.98 7.94
CA SER A 428 -0.24 4.49 8.45
C SER A 428 -0.01 3.73 9.76
N PHE A 429 -1.03 3.67 10.62
CA PHE A 429 -1.01 2.93 11.87
C PHE A 429 -2.45 2.63 12.33
N ASN A 430 -2.64 1.67 13.22
CA ASN A 430 -3.93 1.51 13.87
C ASN A 430 -3.94 2.16 15.27
N SER A 431 -5.09 2.72 15.64
CA SER A 431 -5.26 3.41 16.92
C SER A 431 -6.67 3.23 17.49
N THR A 432 -6.75 3.19 18.83
CA THR A 432 -8.02 3.16 19.58
C THR A 432 -8.52 4.55 19.98
N ARG A 433 -7.88 5.64 19.53
CA ARG A 433 -8.20 7.03 19.90
C ARG A 433 -9.65 7.45 19.63
N SER A 434 -10.33 6.81 18.68
CA SER A 434 -11.74 7.04 18.36
C SER A 434 -12.70 6.01 18.98
N GLY A 435 -12.24 5.27 20.00
CA GLY A 435 -13.01 4.26 20.74
C GLY A 435 -12.76 2.84 20.22
N ARG A 436 -13.09 2.54 18.95
CA ARG A 436 -12.73 1.27 18.29
C ARG A 436 -11.39 1.43 17.58
N THR A 437 -10.70 0.30 17.36
CA THR A 437 -9.47 0.32 16.58
C THR A 437 -9.77 0.71 15.13
N GLN A 438 -9.13 1.79 14.66
CA GLN A 438 -9.28 2.32 13.30
C GLN A 438 -7.89 2.57 12.69
N ILE A 439 -7.86 2.66 11.36
CA ILE A 439 -6.65 3.01 10.62
C ILE A 439 -6.54 4.53 10.52
N PHE A 440 -5.35 5.02 10.78
CA PHE A 440 -4.96 6.42 10.66
C PHE A 440 -3.74 6.56 9.77
N VAL A 441 -3.58 7.73 9.18
CA VAL A 441 -2.35 8.15 8.50
C VAL A 441 -1.81 9.42 9.12
N MET A 442 -0.50 9.63 9.04
CA MET A 442 0.17 10.83 9.56
C MET A 442 1.43 11.14 8.76
N GLY A 443 1.94 12.36 8.87
CA GLY A 443 3.26 12.73 8.37
C GLY A 443 4.38 12.06 9.19
N ARG A 444 5.58 11.95 8.61
CA ARG A 444 6.81 11.46 9.27
C ARG A 444 7.15 12.22 10.56
N ASP A 445 6.66 13.45 10.69
CA ASP A 445 6.82 14.30 11.85
C ASP A 445 5.77 14.05 12.96
N GLY A 446 4.87 13.08 12.78
CA GLY A 446 3.76 12.75 13.67
C GLY A 446 2.58 13.71 13.57
N LYS A 447 2.60 14.67 12.65
CA LYS A 447 1.53 15.66 12.46
C LYS A 447 0.53 15.24 11.39
N ASN A 448 -0.59 16.00 11.30
CA ASN A 448 -1.68 15.78 10.34
C ASN A 448 -2.25 14.37 10.40
N VAL A 449 -2.53 13.92 11.61
CA VAL A 449 -3.16 12.63 11.83
C VAL A 449 -4.58 12.66 11.28
N LYS A 450 -4.88 11.75 10.35
CA LYS A 450 -6.19 11.62 9.70
C LYS A 450 -6.70 10.20 9.86
N GLN A 451 -7.96 10.04 10.26
CA GLN A 451 -8.65 8.75 10.31
C GLN A 451 -9.06 8.32 8.91
N ILE A 452 -8.81 7.06 8.56
CA ILE A 452 -9.05 6.48 7.24
C ILE A 452 -10.25 5.52 7.24
N THR A 453 -10.49 4.82 8.35
CA THR A 453 -11.60 3.85 8.48
C THR A 453 -12.53 4.24 9.62
N ASN A 454 -13.82 3.85 9.50
CA ASN A 454 -14.85 4.16 10.49
C ASN A 454 -15.86 3.02 10.75
N ALA A 455 -15.84 1.94 9.96
CA ALA A 455 -16.74 0.82 10.08
C ALA A 455 -16.04 -0.38 10.72
N GLY A 456 -16.67 -1.02 11.74
CA GLY A 456 -16.10 -2.14 12.47
C GLY A 456 -14.85 -1.79 13.25
N SER A 457 -13.96 -2.76 13.46
CA SER A 457 -12.61 -2.57 13.96
C SER A 457 -11.61 -2.96 12.87
N ASN A 458 -10.57 -2.16 12.67
CA ASN A 458 -9.61 -2.30 11.60
C ASN A 458 -8.20 -2.30 12.17
N PHE A 459 -7.38 -3.25 11.71
CA PHE A 459 -6.07 -3.52 12.30
C PHE A 459 -4.99 -3.68 11.25
N GLN A 460 -3.75 -3.48 11.65
CA GLN A 460 -2.54 -3.88 10.92
C GLN A 460 -2.50 -3.35 9.48
N PRO A 461 -2.56 -2.02 9.32
CA PRO A 461 -2.44 -1.44 7.99
C PRO A 461 -1.08 -1.75 7.39
N ASN A 462 -1.07 -1.98 6.07
CA ASN A 462 0.16 -2.07 5.31
C ASN A 462 0.01 -1.24 4.04
N TRP A 463 0.97 -0.36 3.81
CA TRP A 463 0.97 0.57 2.68
C TRP A 463 1.59 -0.09 1.45
N SER A 464 0.94 0.02 0.26
CA SER A 464 1.51 -0.47 -1.00
C SER A 464 2.71 0.37 -1.43
N LYS A 465 3.59 -0.24 -2.24
CA LYS A 465 4.73 0.47 -2.82
C LYS A 465 4.37 1.23 -4.08
#